data_20b9d9f39a9bcdcb7da6672939963351
#
_entry.id   20b9d9f39a9bcdcb7da6672939963351
#
_cell.length_a   1.000
_cell.length_b   1.000
_cell.length_c   1.000
_cell.angle_alpha   90.00
_cell.angle_beta   90.00
_cell.angle_gamma   90.00
#
_symmetry.space_group_name_H-M   'P 1'
#
loop_
_entity.id
_entity.type
_entity.pdbx_description
1 polymer ?
#
loop_
_entity_poly.entity_id
_entity_poly.type
_entity_poly.pdbx_seq_one_letter_code
_entity_poly.pdbx_strand_id
1 'polypeptide(L)'
;MVSVIRMFLFIDKSLDMKEECLICKAPLEYLQEDVLMECSICHKSELSKTRCVNGHYVCNECHSKGVDSIVGLCLEETSCDPIEIIGKMMDMPFCHMHGPEHHIMVGAALLTAYHNAGGEIDLPKALSEMIGRGSKVPGGACGFWGACGAAISTGMFISIITGSTPLMNEAWGYSNLMTSRSLAKLGEIGGPRCCKRNSYMSILTAIDYAEEVTGVRMHKPRIVCRHMSSNSQCIGSRCPFHTSNL
;
A
#
# COMPACT_ATOMS: atom_id res chain seq x y z
N MET A 1 22.65 7.73 -37.55
CA MET A 1 21.53 6.79 -37.71
C MET A 1 20.88 6.68 -36.35
N VAL A 2 19.77 7.38 -36.14
CA VAL A 2 19.03 7.41 -34.89
C VAL A 2 17.98 6.30 -34.96
N SER A 3 18.13 5.27 -34.13
CA SER A 3 17.18 4.16 -34.03
C SER A 3 15.93 4.66 -33.28
N VAL A 4 14.83 4.76 -34.02
CA VAL A 4 13.51 5.10 -33.45
C VAL A 4 13.01 3.88 -32.69
N ILE A 5 13.00 3.97 -31.34
CA ILE A 5 12.34 2.99 -30.48
C ILE A 5 10.83 3.11 -30.75
N ARG A 6 10.31 2.14 -31.47
CA ARG A 6 8.87 1.98 -31.71
C ARG A 6 8.23 1.50 -30.41
N MET A 7 7.69 2.43 -29.66
CA MET A 7 6.87 2.15 -28.48
C MET A 7 5.56 1.50 -28.92
N PHE A 8 5.47 0.19 -28.80
CA PHE A 8 4.23 -0.54 -29.02
C PHE A 8 3.26 -0.21 -27.88
N LEU A 9 2.29 0.63 -28.17
CA LEU A 9 1.08 0.76 -27.36
C LEU A 9 0.27 -0.53 -27.50
N PHE A 10 0.51 -1.50 -26.62
CA PHE A 10 -0.42 -2.57 -26.40
C PHE A 10 -1.59 -2.00 -25.59
N ILE A 11 -2.60 -1.51 -26.28
CA ILE A 11 -3.92 -1.31 -25.69
C ILE A 11 -4.52 -2.72 -25.58
N ASP A 12 -4.33 -3.34 -24.43
CA ASP A 12 -5.01 -4.57 -24.07
C ASP A 12 -6.50 -4.24 -23.83
N LYS A 13 -7.33 -4.57 -24.82
CA LYS A 13 -8.78 -4.33 -24.82
C LYS A 13 -9.59 -5.40 -24.08
N SER A 14 -8.97 -6.23 -23.26
CA SER A 14 -9.67 -7.36 -22.64
C SER A 14 -9.40 -7.51 -21.15
N LEU A 15 -9.96 -6.62 -20.36
CA LEU A 15 -10.32 -6.94 -18.95
C LEU A 15 -11.34 -5.90 -18.52
N ASP A 16 -12.60 -6.27 -18.59
CA ASP A 16 -13.75 -5.56 -18.01
C ASP A 16 -13.62 -5.64 -16.48
N MET A 17 -12.66 -4.89 -15.93
CA MET A 17 -12.25 -4.93 -14.52
C MET A 17 -13.14 -3.97 -13.74
N LYS A 18 -14.17 -4.53 -13.15
CA LYS A 18 -15.12 -3.79 -12.32
C LYS A 18 -14.50 -3.50 -10.96
N GLU A 19 -13.93 -2.30 -10.78
CA GLU A 19 -13.74 -1.73 -9.46
C GLU A 19 -15.08 -1.25 -8.94
N GLU A 20 -15.40 -1.57 -7.68
CA GLU A 20 -16.73 -1.32 -7.14
C GLU A 20 -16.75 -0.04 -6.30
N CYS A 21 -17.70 0.81 -6.57
CA CYS A 21 -18.02 1.98 -5.75
C CYS A 21 -18.45 1.56 -4.35
N LEU A 22 -17.91 2.21 -3.32
CA LEU A 22 -18.30 1.96 -1.92
C LEU A 22 -19.77 2.25 -1.64
N ILE A 23 -20.39 3.12 -2.42
CA ILE A 23 -21.78 3.56 -2.24
C ILE A 23 -22.77 2.63 -2.97
N CYS A 24 -22.56 2.38 -4.26
CA CYS A 24 -23.55 1.69 -5.11
C CYS A 24 -23.03 0.45 -5.84
N LYS A 25 -21.78 0.03 -5.57
CA LYS A 25 -21.14 -1.15 -6.17
C LYS A 25 -20.98 -1.10 -7.70
N ALA A 26 -21.25 0.05 -8.32
CA ALA A 26 -21.02 0.24 -9.75
C ALA A 26 -19.51 0.40 -10.05
N PRO A 27 -19.10 0.17 -11.31
CA PRO A 27 -17.71 0.33 -11.71
C PRO A 27 -17.16 1.74 -11.45
N LEU A 28 -15.86 1.84 -11.20
CA LEU A 28 -15.13 3.11 -11.12
C LEU A 28 -14.64 3.50 -12.52
N GLU A 29 -14.57 4.81 -12.77
CA GLU A 29 -13.92 5.40 -13.93
C GLU A 29 -12.77 6.31 -13.52
N TYR A 30 -11.73 6.35 -14.34
CA TYR A 30 -10.56 7.20 -14.16
C TYR A 30 -10.52 8.28 -15.23
N LEU A 31 -10.60 9.53 -14.79
CA LEU A 31 -10.66 10.70 -15.67
C LEU A 31 -9.25 11.13 -16.11
N GLN A 32 -9.18 11.79 -17.26
CA GLN A 32 -7.92 12.34 -17.78
C GLN A 32 -7.47 13.59 -17.00
N GLU A 33 -8.43 14.39 -16.53
CA GLU A 33 -8.20 15.65 -15.82
C GLU A 33 -8.76 15.58 -14.40
N ASP A 34 -8.22 16.42 -13.51
CA ASP A 34 -8.75 16.59 -12.17
C ASP A 34 -10.08 17.36 -12.22
N VAL A 35 -11.10 16.78 -11.60
CA VAL A 35 -12.43 17.38 -11.48
C VAL A 35 -12.75 17.61 -10.02
N LEU A 36 -13.34 18.79 -9.69
CA LEU A 36 -13.84 19.06 -8.35
C LEU A 36 -15.04 18.16 -8.07
N MET A 37 -14.94 17.31 -7.06
CA MET A 37 -15.96 16.34 -6.68
C MET A 37 -16.33 16.47 -5.21
N GLU A 38 -17.62 16.31 -4.91
CA GLU A 38 -18.12 16.26 -3.54
C GLU A 38 -18.14 14.81 -3.04
N CYS A 39 -17.55 14.58 -1.85
CA CYS A 39 -17.56 13.28 -1.22
C CYS A 39 -18.99 12.88 -0.80
N SER A 40 -19.46 11.73 -1.26
CA SER A 40 -20.80 11.19 -0.96
C SER A 40 -21.02 10.84 0.51
N ILE A 41 -19.98 10.90 1.37
CA ILE A 41 -20.05 10.57 2.80
C ILE A 41 -19.95 11.82 3.67
N CYS A 42 -18.91 12.65 3.48
CA CYS A 42 -18.65 13.81 4.36
C CYS A 42 -18.94 15.17 3.69
N HIS A 43 -19.33 15.19 2.43
CA HIS A 43 -19.67 16.38 1.64
C HIS A 43 -18.51 17.36 1.42
N LYS A 44 -17.27 16.99 1.76
CA LYS A 44 -16.08 17.78 1.44
C LYS A 44 -15.83 17.71 -0.07
N SER A 45 -15.50 18.85 -0.67
CA SER A 45 -15.13 18.92 -2.09
C SER A 45 -13.62 18.95 -2.25
N GLU A 46 -13.08 18.14 -3.16
CA GLU A 46 -11.67 18.10 -3.52
C GLU A 46 -11.47 17.67 -4.98
N LEU A 47 -10.29 17.96 -5.52
CA LEU A 47 -9.94 17.54 -6.88
C LEU A 47 -9.61 16.05 -6.91
N SER A 48 -10.19 15.33 -7.86
CA SER A 48 -9.94 13.91 -8.06
C SER A 48 -10.08 13.51 -9.54
N LYS A 49 -9.39 12.43 -9.91
CA LYS A 49 -9.52 11.77 -11.22
C LYS A 49 -10.35 10.49 -11.15
N THR A 50 -10.85 10.10 -9.98
CA THR A 50 -11.53 8.82 -9.79
C THR A 50 -12.91 9.04 -9.23
N ARG A 51 -13.92 8.50 -9.92
CA ARG A 51 -15.32 8.47 -9.45
C ARG A 51 -16.03 7.21 -9.93
N CYS A 52 -17.20 6.96 -9.43
CA CYS A 52 -18.11 5.93 -9.92
C CYS A 52 -18.78 6.40 -11.22
N VAL A 53 -19.07 5.49 -12.14
CA VAL A 53 -19.84 5.77 -13.37
C VAL A 53 -21.22 6.41 -13.11
N ASN A 54 -21.75 6.25 -11.88
CA ASN A 54 -22.97 6.91 -11.42
C ASN A 54 -22.69 8.26 -10.69
N GLY A 55 -21.46 8.77 -10.75
CA GLY A 55 -21.08 10.06 -10.19
C GLY A 55 -20.68 10.06 -8.72
N HIS A 56 -20.73 8.94 -7.97
CA HIS A 56 -20.28 8.91 -6.58
C HIS A 56 -18.77 9.04 -6.48
N TYR A 57 -18.36 9.89 -5.55
CA TYR A 57 -16.97 10.05 -5.14
C TYR A 57 -16.85 9.83 -3.63
N VAL A 58 -15.78 9.18 -3.17
CA VAL A 58 -15.46 9.03 -1.75
C VAL A 58 -14.02 9.49 -1.53
N CYS A 59 -13.83 10.50 -0.68
CA CYS A 59 -12.51 11.04 -0.38
C CYS A 59 -11.64 10.04 0.38
N ASN A 60 -10.31 10.22 0.32
CA ASN A 60 -9.36 9.31 0.99
C ASN A 60 -9.63 9.18 2.49
N GLU A 61 -10.00 10.27 3.15
CA GLU A 61 -10.30 10.30 4.58
C GLU A 61 -11.51 9.42 4.93
N CYS A 62 -12.60 9.52 4.17
CA CYS A 62 -13.77 8.66 4.34
C CYS A 62 -13.51 7.22 3.92
N HIS A 63 -12.68 7.01 2.90
CA HIS A 63 -12.29 5.68 2.44
C HIS A 63 -11.47 4.94 3.50
N SER A 64 -10.62 5.65 4.22
CA SER A 64 -9.77 5.10 5.29
C SER A 64 -10.40 5.18 6.68
N LYS A 65 -11.69 5.54 6.78
CA LYS A 65 -12.38 5.66 8.07
C LYS A 65 -12.35 4.33 8.82
N GLY A 66 -11.88 4.38 10.05
CA GLY A 66 -11.69 3.20 10.91
C GLY A 66 -10.24 2.69 10.95
N VAL A 67 -9.33 3.27 10.16
CA VAL A 67 -7.91 2.88 10.17
C VAL A 67 -7.26 3.09 11.55
N ASP A 68 -7.75 4.04 12.34
CA ASP A 68 -7.25 4.26 13.72
C ASP A 68 -7.45 3.03 14.64
N SER A 69 -8.39 2.15 14.29
CA SER A 69 -8.62 0.92 15.06
C SER A 69 -7.46 -0.08 14.99
N ILE A 70 -6.54 0.07 14.01
CA ILE A 70 -5.33 -0.77 13.95
C ILE A 70 -4.38 -0.49 15.11
N VAL A 71 -4.43 0.69 15.73
CA VAL A 71 -3.53 1.04 16.85
C VAL A 71 -3.73 0.07 18.01
N GLY A 72 -4.98 -0.19 18.41
CA GLY A 72 -5.29 -1.17 19.44
C GLY A 72 -4.74 -2.56 19.10
N LEU A 73 -5.00 -3.04 17.87
CA LEU A 73 -4.46 -4.31 17.40
C LEU A 73 -2.92 -4.32 17.47
N CYS A 74 -2.24 -3.27 17.00
CA CYS A 74 -0.78 -3.20 17.00
C CYS A 74 -0.17 -3.19 18.40
N LEU A 75 -0.82 -2.54 19.38
CA LEU A 75 -0.32 -2.44 20.75
C LEU A 75 -0.51 -3.75 21.55
N GLU A 76 -1.50 -4.57 21.18
CA GLU A 76 -1.76 -5.88 21.79
C GLU A 76 -1.00 -7.01 21.09
N GLU A 77 -0.45 -6.76 19.90
CA GLU A 77 0.19 -7.76 19.08
C GLU A 77 1.59 -8.11 19.59
N THR A 78 1.92 -9.40 19.60
CA THR A 78 3.21 -9.93 20.04
C THR A 78 4.00 -10.62 18.94
N SER A 79 3.40 -10.81 17.77
CA SER A 79 4.05 -11.44 16.62
C SER A 79 5.17 -10.55 16.06
N CYS A 80 6.30 -11.15 15.70
CA CYS A 80 7.35 -10.51 14.91
C CYS A 80 7.21 -10.77 13.39
N ASP A 81 6.05 -11.27 12.96
CA ASP A 81 5.70 -11.52 11.57
C ASP A 81 4.79 -10.41 11.02
N PRO A 82 5.33 -9.45 10.24
CA PRO A 82 4.50 -8.35 9.71
C PRO A 82 3.45 -8.82 8.68
N ILE A 83 3.61 -10.01 8.10
CA ILE A 83 2.62 -10.58 7.18
C ILE A 83 1.41 -11.12 7.96
N GLU A 84 1.65 -11.75 9.10
CA GLU A 84 0.58 -12.16 10.02
C GLU A 84 -0.19 -10.94 10.50
N ILE A 85 0.53 -9.90 10.96
CA ILE A 85 -0.06 -8.67 11.49
C ILE A 85 -0.92 -7.97 10.44
N ILE A 86 -0.38 -7.73 9.24
CA ILE A 86 -1.17 -7.08 8.18
C ILE A 86 -2.35 -7.96 7.75
N GLY A 87 -2.21 -9.28 7.84
CA GLY A 87 -3.30 -10.22 7.59
C GLY A 87 -4.49 -9.98 8.53
N LYS A 88 -4.24 -9.81 9.82
CA LYS A 88 -5.27 -9.46 10.82
C LYS A 88 -5.93 -8.12 10.51
N MET A 89 -5.13 -7.11 10.10
CA MET A 89 -5.67 -5.81 9.66
C MET A 89 -6.52 -5.92 8.40
N MET A 90 -6.14 -6.79 7.45
CA MET A 90 -6.88 -7.01 6.21
C MET A 90 -8.24 -7.69 6.43
N ASP A 91 -8.46 -8.31 7.59
CA ASP A 91 -9.75 -8.90 7.99
C ASP A 91 -10.67 -7.90 8.69
N MET A 92 -10.18 -6.71 9.03
CA MET A 92 -10.98 -5.69 9.70
C MET A 92 -12.01 -5.07 8.73
N PRO A 93 -13.20 -4.68 9.22
CA PRO A 93 -14.30 -4.21 8.37
C PRO A 93 -13.99 -2.99 7.50
N PHE A 94 -13.03 -2.15 7.91
CA PHE A 94 -12.64 -0.96 7.16
C PHE A 94 -11.72 -1.28 5.97
N CYS A 95 -11.12 -2.47 5.93
CA CYS A 95 -10.15 -2.80 4.90
C CYS A 95 -10.83 -3.31 3.63
N HIS A 96 -10.76 -2.53 2.57
CA HIS A 96 -11.29 -2.88 1.26
C HIS A 96 -10.30 -3.74 0.46
N MET A 97 -10.76 -4.29 -0.68
CA MET A 97 -9.86 -5.02 -1.59
C MET A 97 -8.75 -4.11 -2.10
N HIS A 98 -9.08 -2.87 -2.45
CA HIS A 98 -8.20 -1.81 -2.88
C HIS A 98 -8.53 -0.52 -2.14
N GLY A 99 -7.53 0.19 -1.65
CA GLY A 99 -7.75 1.46 -0.98
C GLY A 99 -6.52 2.06 -0.31
N PRO A 100 -6.58 3.36 0.04
CA PRO A 100 -5.47 4.09 0.65
C PRO A 100 -5.15 3.64 2.08
N GLU A 101 -6.03 2.92 2.77
CA GLU A 101 -5.77 2.34 4.10
C GLU A 101 -4.51 1.46 4.11
N HIS A 102 -4.22 0.78 2.98
CA HIS A 102 -3.01 -0.03 2.83
C HIS A 102 -1.72 0.78 2.94
N HIS A 103 -1.77 2.09 2.65
CA HIS A 103 -0.62 2.98 2.78
C HIS A 103 -0.18 3.19 4.23
N ILE A 104 -1.09 2.99 5.17
CA ILE A 104 -0.85 3.04 6.61
C ILE A 104 -0.56 1.64 7.14
N MET A 105 -1.37 0.67 6.76
CA MET A 105 -1.32 -0.71 7.28
C MET A 105 0.03 -1.38 7.08
N VAL A 106 0.68 -1.17 5.92
CA VAL A 106 2.01 -1.74 5.62
C VAL A 106 3.05 -1.27 6.63
N GLY A 107 3.14 0.04 6.85
CA GLY A 107 4.11 0.60 7.79
C GLY A 107 3.77 0.27 9.25
N ALA A 108 2.48 0.25 9.61
CA ALA A 108 2.05 -0.11 10.96
C ALA A 108 2.41 -1.57 11.30
N ALA A 109 2.17 -2.50 10.37
CA ALA A 109 2.56 -3.92 10.55
C ALA A 109 4.07 -4.08 10.70
N LEU A 110 4.86 -3.35 9.89
CA LEU A 110 6.32 -3.37 9.97
C LEU A 110 6.84 -2.77 11.29
N LEU A 111 6.29 -1.64 11.76
CA LEU A 111 6.68 -1.01 13.02
C LEU A 111 6.38 -1.95 14.20
N THR A 112 5.21 -2.57 14.21
CA THR A 112 4.81 -3.51 15.26
C THR A 112 5.72 -4.74 15.28
N ALA A 113 5.94 -5.38 14.13
CA ALA A 113 6.83 -6.54 14.04
C ALA A 113 8.28 -6.20 14.38
N TYR A 114 8.76 -5.04 13.98
CA TYR A 114 10.08 -4.54 14.30
C TYR A 114 10.28 -4.34 15.81
N HIS A 115 9.30 -3.70 16.48
CA HIS A 115 9.28 -3.54 17.93
C HIS A 115 9.30 -4.90 18.64
N ASN A 116 8.43 -5.82 18.23
CA ASN A 116 8.31 -7.16 18.82
C ASN A 116 9.58 -8.03 18.58
N ALA A 117 10.31 -7.75 17.51
CA ALA A 117 11.59 -8.39 17.20
C ALA A 117 12.79 -7.79 17.96
N GLY A 118 12.55 -6.86 18.89
CA GLY A 118 13.57 -6.21 19.72
C GLY A 118 14.09 -4.89 19.17
N GLY A 119 13.44 -4.31 18.17
CA GLY A 119 13.76 -2.97 17.68
C GLY A 119 13.39 -1.88 18.70
N GLU A 120 14.33 -1.00 18.98
CA GLU A 120 14.17 0.08 19.98
C GLU A 120 13.39 1.26 19.38
N ILE A 121 12.07 1.27 19.56
CA ILE A 121 11.17 2.36 19.18
C ILE A 121 10.06 2.57 20.22
N ASP A 122 9.58 3.79 20.31
CA ASP A 122 8.32 4.12 20.99
C ASP A 122 7.17 3.76 20.03
N LEU A 123 6.62 2.54 20.16
CA LEU A 123 5.63 2.01 19.23
C LEU A 123 4.37 2.88 19.14
N PRO A 124 3.74 3.36 20.23
CA PRO A 124 2.58 4.25 20.16
C PRO A 124 2.87 5.51 19.35
N LYS A 125 4.00 6.15 19.58
CA LYS A 125 4.43 7.35 18.85
C LYS A 125 4.70 7.04 17.38
N ALA A 126 5.40 5.95 17.08
CA ALA A 126 5.71 5.52 15.72
C ALA A 126 4.45 5.20 14.91
N LEU A 127 3.44 4.55 15.51
CA LEU A 127 2.15 4.28 14.89
C LEU A 127 1.37 5.56 14.59
N SER A 128 1.33 6.50 15.54
CA SER A 128 0.70 7.82 15.33
C SER A 128 1.34 8.58 14.17
N GLU A 129 2.68 8.55 14.08
CA GLU A 129 3.43 9.18 13.01
C GLU A 129 3.17 8.48 11.66
N MET A 130 3.11 7.15 11.63
CA MET A 130 2.78 6.38 10.43
C MET A 130 1.39 6.72 9.90
N ILE A 131 0.39 6.81 10.76
CA ILE A 131 -0.97 7.22 10.39
C ILE A 131 -0.96 8.63 9.79
N GLY A 132 -0.30 9.58 10.48
CA GLY A 132 -0.22 10.97 10.03
C GLY A 132 0.51 11.14 8.69
N ARG A 133 1.50 10.31 8.39
CA ARG A 133 2.21 10.33 7.10
C ARG A 133 1.44 9.59 6.01
N GLY A 134 0.99 8.37 6.30
CA GLY A 134 0.34 7.47 5.34
C GLY A 134 -0.99 8.00 4.83
N SER A 135 -1.75 8.71 5.69
CA SER A 135 -3.01 9.36 5.29
C SER A 135 -2.85 10.47 4.25
N LYS A 136 -1.64 11.02 4.09
CA LYS A 136 -1.33 12.03 3.08
C LYS A 136 -1.03 11.44 1.70
N VAL A 137 -0.86 10.13 1.58
CA VAL A 137 -0.64 9.46 0.30
C VAL A 137 -2.00 9.16 -0.34
N PRO A 138 -2.37 9.86 -1.43
CA PRO A 138 -3.71 9.73 -1.98
C PRO A 138 -3.95 8.37 -2.63
N GLY A 139 -5.22 7.98 -2.70
CA GLY A 139 -5.64 6.87 -3.55
C GLY A 139 -5.30 7.12 -5.01
N GLY A 140 -4.94 6.08 -5.76
CA GLY A 140 -4.58 6.22 -7.17
C GLY A 140 -3.12 6.64 -7.44
N ALA A 141 -2.34 7.04 -6.43
CA ALA A 141 -0.92 7.44 -6.60
C ALA A 141 -0.09 6.39 -7.35
N CYS A 142 -0.40 5.09 -7.17
CA CYS A 142 0.30 4.01 -7.85
C CYS A 142 0.20 4.08 -9.39
N GLY A 143 -0.94 4.53 -9.93
CA GLY A 143 -1.14 4.69 -11.38
C GLY A 143 -0.81 6.09 -11.89
N PHE A 144 -1.23 7.13 -11.15
CA PHE A 144 -1.09 8.51 -11.61
C PHE A 144 0.30 9.12 -11.33
N TRP A 145 0.97 8.69 -10.26
CA TRP A 145 2.29 9.21 -9.87
C TRP A 145 3.42 8.21 -10.07
N GLY A 146 3.08 6.96 -10.47
CA GLY A 146 4.08 5.89 -10.56
C GLY A 146 4.65 5.48 -9.21
N ALA A 147 3.97 5.84 -8.11
CA ALA A 147 4.45 5.63 -6.74
C ALA A 147 3.40 4.87 -5.91
N CYS A 148 3.55 3.55 -5.81
CA CYS A 148 2.65 2.72 -5.02
C CYS A 148 2.74 3.09 -3.53
N GLY A 149 1.59 3.39 -2.89
CA GLY A 149 1.55 3.77 -1.48
C GLY A 149 2.06 2.70 -0.52
N ALA A 150 1.94 1.40 -0.87
CA ALA A 150 2.55 0.33 -0.10
C ALA A 150 4.10 0.43 -0.07
N ALA A 151 4.71 0.77 -1.22
CA ALA A 151 6.15 1.00 -1.31
C ALA A 151 6.57 2.29 -0.56
N ILE A 152 5.80 3.38 -0.70
CA ILE A 152 6.05 4.62 0.06
C ILE A 152 5.99 4.33 1.55
N SER A 153 5.04 3.52 2.00
CA SER A 153 4.89 3.13 3.41
C SER A 153 6.12 2.42 3.98
N THR A 154 6.82 1.61 3.18
CA THR A 154 8.08 0.99 3.64
C THR A 154 9.21 2.01 3.81
N GLY A 155 9.27 3.03 2.96
CA GLY A 155 10.19 4.15 3.13
C GLY A 155 9.88 4.98 4.38
N MET A 156 8.57 5.22 4.66
CA MET A 156 8.13 5.87 5.90
C MET A 156 8.52 5.05 7.13
N PHE A 157 8.37 3.72 7.08
CA PHE A 157 8.80 2.80 8.14
C PHE A 157 10.30 3.00 8.45
N ILE A 158 11.17 2.89 7.45
CA ILE A 158 12.61 3.11 7.65
C ILE A 158 12.89 4.53 8.15
N SER A 159 12.20 5.54 7.62
CA SER A 159 12.36 6.93 8.08
C SER A 159 12.01 7.09 9.56
N ILE A 160 10.98 6.41 10.05
CA ILE A 160 10.55 6.49 11.46
C ILE A 160 11.57 5.79 12.36
N ILE A 161 11.97 4.56 12.04
CA ILE A 161 12.90 3.79 12.90
C ILE A 161 14.32 4.37 12.93
N THR A 162 14.73 5.11 11.89
CA THR A 162 16.05 5.77 11.81
C THR A 162 15.99 7.25 12.17
N GLY A 163 14.82 7.80 12.52
CA GLY A 163 14.65 9.21 12.84
C GLY A 163 14.97 10.16 11.67
N SER A 164 14.79 9.71 10.42
CA SER A 164 15.19 10.46 9.23
C SER A 164 14.47 11.79 9.08
N THR A 165 15.23 12.81 8.69
CA THR A 165 14.75 14.14 8.30
C THR A 165 15.32 14.55 6.94
N PRO A 166 14.76 15.56 6.25
CA PRO A 166 15.30 16.05 4.98
C PRO A 166 16.75 16.56 5.03
N LEU A 167 17.27 16.83 6.22
CA LEU A 167 18.64 17.36 6.41
C LEU A 167 19.65 16.27 6.79
N MET A 168 19.21 15.03 6.99
CA MET A 168 20.09 13.91 7.35
C MET A 168 20.71 13.29 6.10
N ASN A 169 21.93 12.77 6.22
CA ASN A 169 22.66 12.12 5.13
C ASN A 169 22.24 10.65 4.99
N GLU A 170 22.68 9.77 5.89
CA GLU A 170 22.49 8.31 5.76
C GLU A 170 21.04 7.89 5.93
N ALA A 171 20.37 8.32 7.01
CA ALA A 171 18.98 7.97 7.28
C ALA A 171 18.01 8.43 6.17
N TRP A 172 18.28 9.60 5.55
CA TRP A 172 17.56 10.05 4.37
C TRP A 172 17.78 9.08 3.19
N GLY A 173 19.03 8.67 2.98
CA GLY A 173 19.40 7.70 1.94
C GLY A 173 18.68 6.37 2.14
N TYR A 174 18.70 5.82 3.34
CA TYR A 174 18.01 4.55 3.67
C TYR A 174 16.51 4.59 3.36
N SER A 175 15.84 5.65 3.76
CA SER A 175 14.38 5.79 3.54
C SER A 175 14.01 5.81 2.05
N ASN A 176 14.77 6.57 1.24
CA ASN A 176 14.54 6.67 -0.19
C ASN A 176 14.91 5.37 -0.92
N LEU A 177 16.01 4.72 -0.52
CA LEU A 177 16.43 3.46 -1.11
C LEU A 177 15.43 2.34 -0.80
N MET A 178 14.85 2.29 0.40
CA MET A 178 13.78 1.35 0.75
C MET A 178 12.58 1.49 -0.19
N THR A 179 12.08 2.73 -0.37
CA THR A 179 10.98 3.01 -1.30
C THR A 179 11.32 2.56 -2.72
N SER A 180 12.52 2.89 -3.19
CA SER A 180 13.02 2.52 -4.51
C SER A 180 13.06 1.00 -4.73
N ARG A 181 13.61 0.23 -3.77
CA ARG A 181 13.66 -1.24 -3.82
C ARG A 181 12.25 -1.85 -3.90
N SER A 182 11.31 -1.34 -3.10
CA SER A 182 9.91 -1.78 -3.15
C SER A 182 9.25 -1.45 -4.48
N LEU A 183 9.43 -0.23 -5.01
CA LEU A 183 8.86 0.18 -6.29
C LEU A 183 9.42 -0.66 -7.45
N ALA A 184 10.73 -0.97 -7.45
CA ALA A 184 11.35 -1.82 -8.46
C ALA A 184 10.69 -3.20 -8.52
N LYS A 185 10.51 -3.86 -7.36
CA LYS A 185 9.85 -5.17 -7.27
C LYS A 185 8.40 -5.14 -7.76
N LEU A 186 7.67 -4.09 -7.44
CA LEU A 186 6.29 -3.92 -7.90
C LEU A 186 6.23 -3.66 -9.42
N GLY A 187 7.16 -2.87 -9.96
CA GLY A 187 7.26 -2.58 -11.37
C GLY A 187 7.58 -3.80 -12.23
N GLU A 188 8.45 -4.70 -11.74
CA GLU A 188 8.79 -5.98 -12.40
C GLU A 188 7.56 -6.88 -12.62
N ILE A 189 6.63 -6.94 -11.65
CA ILE A 189 5.40 -7.71 -11.77
C ILE A 189 4.38 -7.03 -12.68
N GLY A 190 4.33 -5.71 -12.65
CA GLY A 190 3.38 -4.91 -13.41
C GLY A 190 1.96 -4.92 -12.87
N GLY A 191 1.07 -4.28 -13.64
CA GLY A 191 -0.34 -4.13 -13.32
C GLY A 191 -1.23 -5.31 -13.75
N PRO A 192 -2.53 -5.18 -13.50
CA PRO A 192 -3.17 -4.09 -12.76
C PRO A 192 -2.77 -4.09 -11.27
N ARG A 193 -3.07 -2.96 -10.59
CA ARG A 193 -2.77 -2.83 -9.16
C ARG A 193 -3.47 -3.93 -8.36
N CYS A 194 -2.83 -4.34 -7.28
CA CYS A 194 -3.46 -5.17 -6.26
C CYS A 194 -2.88 -4.77 -4.90
N CYS A 195 -3.68 -4.08 -4.06
CA CYS A 195 -3.18 -3.56 -2.78
C CYS A 195 -2.71 -4.68 -1.85
N LYS A 196 -3.34 -5.87 -1.89
CA LYS A 196 -2.91 -7.03 -1.11
C LYS A 196 -1.53 -7.54 -1.57
N ARG A 197 -1.37 -7.83 -2.87
CA ARG A 197 -0.08 -8.25 -3.45
C ARG A 197 1.02 -7.23 -3.20
N ASN A 198 0.73 -5.97 -3.46
CA ASN A 198 1.71 -4.91 -3.34
C ASN A 198 2.14 -4.71 -1.88
N SER A 199 1.21 -4.85 -0.91
CA SER A 199 1.54 -4.84 0.52
C SER A 199 2.48 -6.00 0.88
N TYR A 200 2.16 -7.23 0.48
CA TYR A 200 3.00 -8.39 0.76
C TYR A 200 4.40 -8.24 0.17
N MET A 201 4.52 -7.84 -1.10
CA MET A 201 5.81 -7.65 -1.75
C MET A 201 6.65 -6.56 -1.07
N SER A 202 6.02 -5.44 -0.75
CA SER A 202 6.69 -4.32 -0.07
C SER A 202 7.17 -4.72 1.33
N ILE A 203 6.35 -5.43 2.10
CA ILE A 203 6.73 -5.94 3.43
C ILE A 203 7.90 -6.92 3.34
N LEU A 204 7.86 -7.92 2.44
CA LEU A 204 8.96 -8.87 2.28
C LEU A 204 10.28 -8.16 1.91
N THR A 205 10.21 -7.12 1.08
CA THR A 205 11.39 -6.32 0.73
C THR A 205 11.89 -5.51 1.93
N ALA A 206 10.96 -4.99 2.74
CA ALA A 206 11.31 -4.19 3.92
C ALA A 206 11.89 -5.01 5.07
N ILE A 207 11.47 -6.29 5.23
CA ILE A 207 12.06 -7.21 6.20
C ILE A 207 13.56 -7.34 5.97
N ASP A 208 13.96 -7.69 4.73
CA ASP A 208 15.36 -7.88 4.37
C ASP A 208 16.16 -6.57 4.56
N TYR A 209 15.58 -5.45 4.12
CA TYR A 209 16.25 -4.17 4.18
C TYR A 209 16.38 -3.61 5.60
N ALA A 210 15.38 -3.83 6.46
CA ALA A 210 15.46 -3.43 7.86
C ALA A 210 16.58 -4.19 8.60
N GLU A 211 16.73 -5.50 8.33
CA GLU A 211 17.84 -6.29 8.86
C GLU A 211 19.21 -5.75 8.37
N GLU A 212 19.34 -5.38 7.07
CA GLU A 212 20.56 -4.76 6.53
C GLU A 212 20.94 -3.47 7.26
N VAL A 213 19.95 -2.62 7.59
CA VAL A 213 20.18 -1.27 8.14
C VAL A 213 20.32 -1.28 9.65
N THR A 214 19.58 -2.15 10.37
CA THR A 214 19.46 -2.07 11.84
C THR A 214 19.94 -3.32 12.56
N GLY A 215 20.12 -4.43 11.85
CA GLY A 215 20.42 -5.73 12.45
C GLY A 215 19.22 -6.42 13.09
N VAL A 216 18.04 -5.79 13.14
CA VAL A 216 16.82 -6.37 13.72
C VAL A 216 16.16 -7.32 12.72
N ARG A 217 15.97 -8.57 13.15
CA ARG A 217 15.44 -9.65 12.31
C ARG A 217 13.98 -9.92 12.62
N MET A 218 13.09 -9.49 11.72
CA MET A 218 11.68 -9.87 11.72
C MET A 218 11.46 -11.24 11.07
N HIS A 219 10.35 -11.92 11.39
CA HIS A 219 10.00 -13.17 10.73
C HIS A 219 9.58 -12.94 9.27
N LYS A 220 10.07 -13.79 8.37
CA LYS A 220 9.77 -13.74 6.93
C LYS A 220 9.08 -15.03 6.48
N PRO A 221 7.73 -15.08 6.45
CA PRO A 221 7.00 -16.27 6.12
C PRO A 221 6.89 -16.51 4.61
N ARG A 222 6.50 -17.73 4.24
CA ARG A 222 5.94 -18.02 2.91
C ARG A 222 4.49 -17.52 2.86
N ILE A 223 4.15 -16.79 1.82
CA ILE A 223 2.81 -16.19 1.66
C ILE A 223 2.00 -16.97 0.63
N VAL A 224 0.74 -17.23 0.98
CA VAL A 224 -0.30 -17.72 0.07
C VAL A 224 -1.46 -16.75 0.12
N CYS A 225 -1.82 -16.17 -1.02
CA CYS A 225 -2.90 -15.19 -1.07
C CYS A 225 -4.26 -15.85 -0.83
N ARG A 226 -5.06 -15.28 0.06
CA ARG A 226 -6.44 -15.70 0.35
C ARG A 226 -7.52 -14.81 -0.27
N HIS A 227 -7.12 -13.79 -1.04
CA HIS A 227 -8.02 -12.78 -1.59
C HIS A 227 -8.30 -12.96 -3.09
N MET A 228 -7.87 -14.05 -3.71
CA MET A 228 -7.94 -14.27 -5.16
C MET A 228 -9.38 -14.26 -5.69
N SER A 229 -10.29 -14.95 -4.99
CA SER A 229 -11.69 -15.06 -5.38
C SER A 229 -12.48 -13.76 -5.24
N SER A 230 -12.01 -12.86 -4.37
CA SER A 230 -12.64 -11.56 -4.10
C SER A 230 -12.04 -10.43 -4.93
N ASN A 231 -11.02 -10.72 -5.74
CA ASN A 231 -10.30 -9.71 -6.52
C ASN A 231 -10.53 -9.90 -8.01
N SER A 232 -11.42 -9.11 -8.59
CA SER A 232 -11.69 -9.11 -10.04
C SER A 232 -10.46 -8.74 -10.89
N GLN A 233 -9.45 -8.11 -10.28
CA GLN A 233 -8.19 -7.69 -10.93
C GLN A 233 -7.04 -8.68 -10.65
N CYS A 234 -7.35 -9.90 -10.19
CA CYS A 234 -6.31 -10.88 -9.90
C CYS A 234 -5.58 -11.31 -11.18
N ILE A 235 -4.24 -11.24 -11.16
CA ILE A 235 -3.40 -11.62 -12.30
C ILE A 235 -3.08 -13.13 -12.35
N GLY A 236 -3.74 -13.93 -11.50
CA GLY A 236 -3.61 -15.40 -11.48
C GLY A 236 -2.17 -15.85 -11.22
N SER A 237 -1.71 -16.84 -11.98
CA SER A 237 -0.37 -17.45 -11.82
C SER A 237 0.81 -16.49 -12.00
N ARG A 238 0.61 -15.31 -12.58
CA ARG A 238 1.64 -14.29 -12.64
C ARG A 238 1.92 -13.64 -11.27
N CYS A 239 0.99 -13.78 -10.31
CA CYS A 239 1.19 -13.29 -8.96
C CYS A 239 2.03 -14.29 -8.15
N PRO A 240 3.15 -13.88 -7.51
CA PRO A 240 4.00 -14.82 -6.76
C PRO A 240 3.29 -15.47 -5.55
N PHE A 241 2.18 -14.90 -5.11
CA PHE A 241 1.40 -15.38 -3.96
C PHE A 241 0.17 -16.20 -4.35
N HIS A 242 -0.01 -16.48 -5.64
CA HIS A 242 -1.16 -17.26 -6.12
C HIS A 242 -1.00 -18.75 -5.75
N THR A 243 -2.11 -19.41 -5.41
CA THR A 243 -2.10 -20.84 -5.01
C THR A 243 -1.55 -21.79 -6.08
N SER A 244 -1.62 -21.41 -7.36
CA SER A 244 -1.01 -22.22 -8.44
C SER A 244 0.51 -22.24 -8.42
N ASN A 245 1.17 -21.46 -7.57
CA ASN A 245 2.62 -21.39 -7.42
C ASN A 245 3.10 -22.13 -6.14
N LEU A 246 2.21 -22.91 -5.52
CA LEU A 246 2.52 -23.83 -4.44
C LEU A 246 3.09 -25.11 -5.00
#